data_0c609b726fb6758790adf587a3b94213
#
_entry.id   0c609b726fb6758790adf587a3b94213
#
_cell.length_a   1.000
_cell.length_b   1.000
_cell.length_c   1.000
_cell.angle_alpha   90.00
_cell.angle_beta   90.00
_cell.angle_gamma   90.00
#
_symmetry.space_group_name_H-M   'P 1'
#
loop_
_entity.id
_entity.type
_entity.pdbx_description
1 polymer ?
#
loop_
_entity_poly.entity_id
_entity_poly.type
_entity_poly.pdbx_seq_one_letter_code
_entity_poly.pdbx_strand_id
1 'polypeptide(L)'
;MITIKEIADQLGVSATTVSNVLNGRAGKMSQETRQRVEEALLRNHYVKEKKNNSGEPQHHLIAVYICLGKKKHVLTDPFCGGLLEGIDRELRKYHRAMVCGTVDDNESFAKVLKNSNLEGAILLGCEAEFCTALVHQIPIPIVFVDSYGEGFDNIGLEDYEGGYEMTSYLIGQGHRKIAFFGDQQHPMGSNLCRFRGLQDA
;
A
#
# COMPACT_ATOMS: atom_id res chain seq x y z
N MET A 1 -14.34 14.92 4.09
CA MET A 1 -13.02 15.07 3.41
C MET A 1 -12.48 16.42 3.83
N ILE A 2 -11.25 16.50 4.35
CA ILE A 2 -10.67 17.75 4.84
C ILE A 2 -10.32 18.68 3.67
N THR A 3 -10.50 19.98 3.83
CA THR A 3 -10.23 20.98 2.79
C THR A 3 -8.88 21.68 3.03
N ILE A 4 -8.31 22.30 1.97
CA ILE A 4 -7.10 23.13 2.08
C ILE A 4 -7.30 24.24 3.14
N LYS A 5 -8.49 24.78 3.27
CA LYS A 5 -8.80 25.84 4.22
C LYS A 5 -8.73 25.31 5.67
N GLU A 6 -9.31 24.14 5.93
CA GLU A 6 -9.25 23.52 7.25
C GLU A 6 -7.82 23.13 7.66
N ILE A 7 -6.99 22.62 6.72
CA ILE A 7 -5.57 22.36 6.98
C ILE A 7 -4.81 23.67 7.27
N ALA A 8 -5.09 24.71 6.51
CA ALA A 8 -4.47 26.02 6.71
C ALA A 8 -4.82 26.59 8.10
N ASP A 9 -6.09 26.50 8.50
CA ASP A 9 -6.58 26.95 9.80
C ASP A 9 -5.93 26.13 10.95
N GLN A 10 -5.79 24.80 10.81
CA GLN A 10 -5.11 23.95 11.79
C GLN A 10 -3.63 24.32 12.00
N LEU A 11 -2.96 24.76 10.95
CA LEU A 11 -1.53 25.08 10.99
C LEU A 11 -1.23 26.56 11.25
N GLY A 12 -2.26 27.41 11.27
CA GLY A 12 -2.09 28.86 11.40
C GLY A 12 -1.41 29.50 10.19
N VAL A 13 -1.61 28.96 8.98
CA VAL A 13 -1.03 29.46 7.74
C VAL A 13 -2.13 29.87 6.74
N SER A 14 -1.78 30.57 5.67
CA SER A 14 -2.77 30.88 4.63
C SER A 14 -3.09 29.65 3.76
N ALA A 15 -4.32 29.58 3.22
CA ALA A 15 -4.70 28.55 2.25
C ALA A 15 -3.77 28.58 1.01
N THR A 16 -3.28 29.77 0.64
CA THR A 16 -2.29 29.95 -0.43
C THR A 16 -0.95 29.26 -0.09
N THR A 17 -0.54 29.30 1.18
CA THR A 17 0.67 28.61 1.67
C THR A 17 0.54 27.11 1.47
N VAL A 18 -0.56 26.51 1.91
CA VAL A 18 -0.83 25.08 1.71
C VAL A 18 -0.90 24.72 0.22
N SER A 19 -1.58 25.53 -0.58
CA SER A 19 -1.67 25.35 -2.04
C SER A 19 -0.32 25.42 -2.74
N ASN A 20 0.59 26.31 -2.30
CA ASN A 20 1.93 26.42 -2.86
C ASN A 20 2.79 25.19 -2.58
N VAL A 21 2.70 24.62 -1.36
CA VAL A 21 3.37 23.34 -1.03
C VAL A 21 2.86 22.20 -1.91
N LEU A 22 1.53 22.08 -2.02
CA LEU A 22 0.88 21.09 -2.89
C LEU A 22 1.30 21.20 -4.37
N ASN A 23 1.66 22.40 -4.84
CA ASN A 23 2.06 22.64 -6.22
C ASN A 23 3.59 22.65 -6.41
N GLY A 24 4.38 22.32 -5.38
CA GLY A 24 5.84 22.36 -5.44
C GLY A 24 6.43 23.79 -5.58
N ARG A 25 5.64 24.85 -5.34
CA ARG A 25 6.03 26.26 -5.49
C ARG A 25 6.54 26.87 -4.19
N ALA A 26 7.30 26.12 -3.41
CA ALA A 26 7.70 26.49 -2.05
C ALA A 26 8.92 27.44 -1.96
N GLY A 27 9.38 28.05 -3.05
CA GLY A 27 10.63 28.82 -3.11
C GLY A 27 10.73 30.08 -2.24
N LYS A 28 9.65 30.54 -1.59
CA LYS A 28 9.65 31.72 -0.67
C LYS A 28 9.19 31.36 0.75
N MET A 29 9.18 30.08 1.11
CA MET A 29 8.68 29.59 2.38
C MET A 29 9.83 29.00 3.21
N SER A 30 9.76 29.11 4.56
CA SER A 30 10.73 28.44 5.42
C SER A 30 10.61 26.92 5.30
N GLN A 31 11.73 26.23 5.43
CA GLN A 31 11.77 24.76 5.36
C GLN A 31 10.88 24.12 6.45
N GLU A 32 10.86 24.73 7.64
CA GLU A 32 10.01 24.31 8.75
C GLU A 32 8.51 24.40 8.41
N THR A 33 8.06 25.52 7.84
CA THR A 33 6.66 25.69 7.42
C THR A 33 6.28 24.70 6.33
N ARG A 34 7.18 24.45 5.39
CA ARG A 34 6.98 23.46 4.34
C ARG A 34 6.78 22.07 4.92
N GLN A 35 7.67 21.64 5.81
CA GLN A 35 7.61 20.32 6.44
C GLN A 35 6.32 20.14 7.24
N ARG A 36 5.91 21.12 8.05
CA ARG A 36 4.65 21.10 8.79
C ARG A 36 3.42 20.93 7.89
N VAL A 37 3.41 21.62 6.74
CA VAL A 37 2.32 21.50 5.77
C VAL A 37 2.33 20.12 5.09
N GLU A 38 3.50 19.62 4.69
CA GLU A 38 3.64 18.28 4.09
C GLU A 38 3.17 17.18 5.06
N GLU A 39 3.56 17.26 6.33
CA GLU A 39 3.13 16.32 7.37
C GLU A 39 1.61 16.38 7.63
N ALA A 40 1.02 17.58 7.65
CA ALA A 40 -0.42 17.72 7.82
C ALA A 40 -1.22 17.20 6.63
N LEU A 41 -0.72 17.40 5.40
CA LEU A 41 -1.32 16.82 4.19
C LEU A 41 -1.29 15.31 4.22
N LEU A 42 -0.16 14.70 4.61
CA LEU A 42 0.00 13.26 4.76
C LEU A 42 -0.92 12.70 5.84
N ARG A 43 -0.92 13.30 7.04
CA ARG A 43 -1.74 12.85 8.18
C ARG A 43 -3.23 12.87 7.88
N ASN A 44 -3.68 13.82 7.09
CA ASN A 44 -5.08 13.97 6.71
C ASN A 44 -5.42 13.27 5.38
N HIS A 45 -4.50 12.52 4.80
CA HIS A 45 -4.65 11.86 3.49
C HIS A 45 -5.24 12.81 2.43
N TYR A 46 -4.76 14.07 2.42
CA TYR A 46 -5.29 15.08 1.51
C TYR A 46 -4.81 14.82 0.09
N VAL A 47 -5.73 14.42 -0.76
CA VAL A 47 -5.49 14.26 -2.21
C VAL A 47 -5.95 15.53 -2.93
N LYS A 48 -5.05 16.15 -3.69
CA LYS A 48 -5.39 17.32 -4.48
C LYS A 48 -6.34 16.94 -5.62
N GLU A 49 -7.58 17.42 -5.57
CA GLU A 49 -8.42 17.42 -6.77
C GLU A 49 -7.78 18.31 -7.85
N LYS A 50 -7.20 17.71 -8.87
CA LYS A 50 -6.82 18.46 -10.08
C LYS A 50 -8.12 18.83 -10.80
N LYS A 51 -8.56 20.07 -10.67
CA LYS A 51 -9.56 20.65 -11.58
C LYS A 51 -8.94 20.73 -12.98
N ASN A 52 -9.13 19.69 -13.77
CA ASN A 52 -8.90 19.78 -15.20
C ASN A 52 -10.01 20.63 -15.79
N ASN A 53 -9.65 21.81 -16.30
CA ASN A 53 -10.57 22.72 -17.03
C ASN A 53 -10.89 22.20 -18.47
N SER A 54 -10.39 21.03 -18.84
CA SER A 54 -10.75 20.34 -20.07
C SER A 54 -11.85 19.34 -19.72
N GLY A 55 -13.01 19.42 -20.33
CA GLY A 55 -14.18 18.55 -20.08
C GLY A 55 -13.98 17.07 -20.47
N GLU A 56 -12.79 16.54 -20.32
CA GLU A 56 -12.47 15.13 -20.45
C GLU A 56 -12.84 14.38 -19.17
N PRO A 57 -13.38 13.16 -19.28
CA PRO A 57 -13.71 12.34 -18.12
C PRO A 57 -12.45 12.15 -17.25
N GLN A 58 -12.56 12.53 -15.99
CA GLN A 58 -11.49 12.36 -15.01
C GLN A 58 -11.33 10.84 -14.79
N HIS A 59 -10.26 10.25 -15.34
CA HIS A 59 -9.96 8.85 -15.07
C HIS A 59 -9.46 8.74 -13.63
N HIS A 60 -10.32 8.20 -12.77
CA HIS A 60 -9.98 7.86 -11.39
C HIS A 60 -9.09 6.62 -11.41
N LEU A 61 -7.77 6.83 -11.30
CA LEU A 61 -6.77 5.78 -11.43
C LEU A 61 -6.31 5.29 -10.05
N ILE A 62 -6.35 3.98 -9.86
CA ILE A 62 -5.75 3.29 -8.73
C ILE A 62 -4.57 2.48 -9.23
N ALA A 63 -3.40 2.70 -8.61
CA ALA A 63 -2.22 1.91 -8.87
C ALA A 63 -2.34 0.55 -8.17
N VAL A 64 -2.06 -0.55 -8.86
CA VAL A 64 -1.97 -1.88 -8.25
C VAL A 64 -0.64 -2.48 -8.67
N TYR A 65 0.29 -2.59 -7.74
CA TYR A 65 1.64 -3.04 -8.03
C TYR A 65 2.04 -4.24 -7.17
N ILE A 66 2.79 -5.15 -7.78
CA ILE A 66 3.31 -6.34 -7.13
C ILE A 66 4.80 -6.14 -6.88
N CYS A 67 5.21 -6.24 -5.61
CA CYS A 67 6.60 -6.19 -5.22
C CYS A 67 7.26 -7.53 -5.53
N LEU A 68 8.23 -7.52 -6.45
CA LEU A 68 8.85 -8.75 -6.97
C LEU A 68 9.74 -9.44 -5.93
N GLY A 69 10.42 -8.66 -5.10
CA GLY A 69 11.50 -9.20 -4.29
C GLY A 69 12.50 -9.96 -5.19
N LYS A 70 12.76 -11.22 -4.86
CA LYS A 70 13.59 -12.12 -5.69
C LYS A 70 12.80 -12.97 -6.70
N LYS A 71 11.45 -12.84 -6.72
CA LYS A 71 10.58 -13.65 -7.59
C LYS A 71 10.54 -13.08 -9.01
N LYS A 72 10.59 -13.95 -10.01
CA LYS A 72 10.38 -13.61 -11.43
C LYS A 72 8.98 -14.08 -11.84
N HIS A 73 8.37 -13.41 -12.82
CA HIS A 73 7.09 -13.82 -13.42
C HIS A 73 5.87 -13.80 -12.50
N VAL A 74 5.82 -12.90 -11.53
CA VAL A 74 4.69 -12.80 -10.58
C VAL A 74 3.34 -12.45 -11.23
N LEU A 75 3.34 -11.76 -12.37
CA LEU A 75 2.09 -11.44 -13.10
C LEU A 75 1.42 -12.68 -13.70
N THR A 76 2.16 -13.78 -13.89
CA THR A 76 1.62 -15.05 -14.37
C THR A 76 1.33 -16.03 -13.23
N ASP A 77 1.57 -15.64 -12.00
CA ASP A 77 1.22 -16.42 -10.80
C ASP A 77 -0.32 -16.45 -10.65
N PRO A 78 -0.95 -17.62 -10.51
CA PRO A 78 -2.40 -17.73 -10.40
C PRO A 78 -2.99 -16.98 -9.20
N PHE A 79 -2.27 -16.89 -8.08
CA PHE A 79 -2.69 -16.14 -6.90
C PHE A 79 -2.73 -14.63 -7.22
N CYS A 80 -1.66 -14.09 -7.78
CA CYS A 80 -1.60 -12.69 -8.19
C CYS A 80 -2.64 -12.37 -9.25
N GLY A 81 -2.83 -13.25 -10.24
CA GLY A 81 -3.84 -13.09 -11.29
C GLY A 81 -5.26 -13.02 -10.73
N GLY A 82 -5.63 -13.93 -9.84
CA GLY A 82 -6.95 -13.93 -9.18
C GLY A 82 -7.17 -12.68 -8.33
N LEU A 83 -6.13 -12.19 -7.64
CA LEU A 83 -6.21 -10.98 -6.84
C LEU A 83 -6.40 -9.74 -7.71
N LEU A 84 -5.63 -9.60 -8.80
CA LEU A 84 -5.76 -8.50 -9.75
C LEU A 84 -7.15 -8.46 -10.38
N GLU A 85 -7.69 -9.62 -10.79
CA GLU A 85 -9.06 -9.73 -11.33
C GLU A 85 -10.11 -9.29 -10.31
N GLY A 86 -9.97 -9.72 -9.05
CA GLY A 86 -10.85 -9.33 -7.95
C GLY A 86 -10.82 -7.82 -7.71
N ILE A 87 -9.64 -7.22 -7.67
CA ILE A 87 -9.46 -5.78 -7.49
C ILE A 87 -10.07 -5.00 -8.67
N ASP A 88 -9.78 -5.38 -9.91
CA ASP A 88 -10.33 -4.71 -11.09
C ASP A 88 -11.85 -4.74 -11.11
N ARG A 89 -12.45 -5.90 -10.80
CA ARG A 89 -13.90 -6.05 -10.71
C ARG A 89 -14.52 -5.10 -9.68
N GLU A 90 -13.90 -4.95 -8.51
CA GLU A 90 -14.40 -4.04 -7.47
C GLU A 90 -14.21 -2.58 -7.87
N LEU A 91 -13.05 -2.19 -8.41
CA LEU A 91 -12.77 -0.82 -8.85
C LEU A 91 -13.76 -0.32 -9.91
N ARG A 92 -14.15 -1.18 -10.86
CA ARG A 92 -15.14 -0.87 -11.89
C ARG A 92 -16.51 -0.47 -11.32
N LYS A 93 -16.93 -1.04 -10.18
CA LYS A 93 -18.19 -0.65 -9.52
C LYS A 93 -18.18 0.81 -9.07
N TYR A 94 -17.00 1.36 -8.81
CA TYR A 94 -16.81 2.75 -8.40
C TYR A 94 -16.29 3.64 -9.53
N HIS A 95 -16.42 3.20 -10.79
CA HIS A 95 -15.93 3.92 -11.98
C HIS A 95 -14.44 4.27 -11.89
N ARG A 96 -13.62 3.41 -11.29
CA ARG A 96 -12.17 3.53 -11.20
C ARG A 96 -11.49 2.58 -12.18
N ALA A 97 -10.38 3.02 -12.74
CA ALA A 97 -9.54 2.20 -13.59
C ALA A 97 -8.25 1.78 -12.85
N MET A 98 -7.82 0.55 -13.10
CA MET A 98 -6.61 -0.01 -12.54
C MET A 98 -5.41 0.26 -13.46
N VAL A 99 -4.31 0.71 -12.87
CA VAL A 99 -2.99 0.71 -13.51
C VAL A 99 -2.14 -0.31 -12.77
N CYS A 100 -1.74 -1.39 -13.44
CA CYS A 100 -0.97 -2.45 -12.79
C CYS A 100 0.45 -2.57 -13.34
N GLY A 101 1.34 -3.09 -12.49
CA GLY A 101 2.74 -3.33 -12.82
C GLY A 101 3.49 -4.05 -11.71
N THR A 102 4.81 -4.03 -11.82
CA THR A 102 5.72 -4.63 -10.84
C THR A 102 6.69 -3.59 -10.30
N VAL A 103 7.17 -3.80 -9.09
CA VAL A 103 8.17 -2.95 -8.44
C VAL A 103 9.50 -3.68 -8.42
N ASP A 104 10.46 -3.18 -9.21
CA ASP A 104 11.82 -3.73 -9.24
C ASP A 104 12.78 -2.93 -8.35
N ASP A 105 12.53 -1.60 -8.24
CA ASP A 105 13.35 -0.68 -7.46
C ASP A 105 12.46 0.29 -6.67
N ASN A 106 12.64 0.28 -5.35
CA ASN A 106 11.82 1.01 -4.40
C ASN A 106 11.91 2.54 -4.59
N GLU A 107 13.10 3.07 -4.89
CA GLU A 107 13.31 4.52 -5.02
C GLU A 107 12.66 5.08 -6.29
N SER A 108 12.85 4.38 -7.41
CA SER A 108 12.22 4.75 -8.68
C SER A 108 10.71 4.64 -8.61
N PHE A 109 10.19 3.62 -7.92
CA PHE A 109 8.76 3.44 -7.73
C PHE A 109 8.11 4.56 -6.90
N ALA A 110 8.73 4.96 -5.80
CA ALA A 110 8.25 6.10 -5.01
C ALA A 110 8.15 7.38 -5.84
N LYS A 111 9.09 7.62 -6.77
CA LYS A 111 9.03 8.74 -7.72
C LYS A 111 7.85 8.62 -8.68
N VAL A 112 7.55 7.40 -9.17
CA VAL A 112 6.38 7.15 -10.03
C VAL A 112 5.10 7.49 -9.29
N LEU A 113 4.90 7.00 -8.08
CA LEU A 113 3.70 7.30 -7.28
C LEU A 113 3.55 8.80 -6.99
N LYS A 114 4.63 9.49 -6.65
CA LYS A 114 4.60 10.95 -6.39
C LYS A 114 4.18 11.78 -7.58
N ASN A 115 4.62 11.38 -8.78
CA ASN A 115 4.46 12.19 -9.99
C ASN A 115 3.22 11.81 -10.80
N SER A 116 2.54 10.73 -10.44
CA SER A 116 1.36 10.22 -11.14
C SER A 116 0.06 10.86 -10.63
N ASN A 117 -0.95 10.94 -11.50
CA ASN A 117 -2.28 11.41 -11.13
C ASN A 117 -3.14 10.25 -10.62
N LEU A 118 -2.73 9.64 -9.51
CA LEU A 118 -3.37 8.50 -8.87
C LEU A 118 -4.23 8.97 -7.69
N GLU A 119 -5.37 8.32 -7.47
CA GLU A 119 -6.20 8.53 -6.27
C GLU A 119 -5.73 7.70 -5.08
N GLY A 120 -5.07 6.59 -5.32
CA GLY A 120 -4.55 5.68 -4.32
C GLY A 120 -3.70 4.59 -4.92
N ALA A 121 -3.12 3.76 -4.07
CA ALA A 121 -2.32 2.61 -4.47
C ALA A 121 -2.65 1.36 -3.64
N ILE A 122 -2.58 0.19 -4.26
CA ILE A 122 -2.64 -1.12 -3.63
C ILE A 122 -1.33 -1.83 -3.97
N LEU A 123 -0.58 -2.23 -2.97
CA LEU A 123 0.75 -2.82 -3.12
C LEU A 123 0.80 -4.21 -2.50
N LEU A 124 1.20 -5.20 -3.30
CA LEU A 124 1.18 -6.61 -2.95
C LEU A 124 2.57 -7.13 -2.61
N GLY A 125 2.74 -7.76 -1.44
CA GLY A 125 3.94 -8.49 -1.06
C GLY A 125 5.17 -7.62 -0.83
N CYS A 126 4.99 -6.40 -0.31
CA CYS A 126 6.08 -5.50 0.00
C CYS A 126 6.72 -5.83 1.37
N GLU A 127 8.01 -5.55 1.51
CA GLU A 127 8.71 -5.65 2.79
C GLU A 127 8.31 -4.53 3.75
N ALA A 128 8.25 -4.79 5.06
CA ALA A 128 7.74 -3.87 6.08
C ALA A 128 8.46 -2.51 6.11
N GLU A 129 9.80 -2.52 5.97
CA GLU A 129 10.59 -1.28 5.94
C GLU A 129 10.20 -0.40 4.73
N PHE A 130 9.96 -1.03 3.58
CA PHE A 130 9.51 -0.32 2.40
C PHE A 130 8.10 0.24 2.57
N CYS A 131 7.17 -0.52 3.15
CA CYS A 131 5.81 -0.07 3.45
C CYS A 131 5.83 1.18 4.35
N THR A 132 6.56 1.11 5.47
CA THR A 132 6.71 2.22 6.41
C THR A 132 7.33 3.46 5.74
N ALA A 133 8.36 3.28 4.92
CA ALA A 133 8.97 4.40 4.21
C ALA A 133 8.01 5.05 3.20
N LEU A 134 7.20 4.27 2.49
CA LEU A 134 6.25 4.77 1.50
C LEU A 134 5.14 5.61 2.13
N VAL A 135 4.49 5.15 3.21
CA VAL A 135 3.38 5.89 3.84
C VAL A 135 3.80 7.28 4.33
N HIS A 136 5.08 7.45 4.70
CA HIS A 136 5.62 8.74 5.09
C HIS A 136 6.02 9.65 3.90
N GLN A 137 6.20 9.09 2.71
CA GLN A 137 6.69 9.82 1.55
C GLN A 137 5.60 10.16 0.52
N ILE A 138 4.54 9.38 0.45
CA ILE A 138 3.54 9.45 -0.62
C ILE A 138 2.24 10.06 -0.09
N PRO A 139 1.73 11.14 -0.70
CA PRO A 139 0.55 11.85 -0.19
C PRO A 139 -0.79 11.27 -0.66
N ILE A 140 -0.82 10.04 -1.20
CA ILE A 140 -2.05 9.34 -1.56
C ILE A 140 -2.28 8.16 -0.61
N PRO A 141 -3.54 7.73 -0.40
CA PRO A 141 -3.83 6.52 0.37
C PRO A 141 -3.14 5.29 -0.23
N ILE A 142 -2.51 4.48 0.62
CA ILE A 142 -1.89 3.22 0.22
C ILE A 142 -2.44 2.12 1.11
N VAL A 143 -2.88 1.03 0.49
CA VAL A 143 -3.23 -0.22 1.16
C VAL A 143 -2.22 -1.29 0.72
N PHE A 144 -1.64 -1.97 1.68
CA PHE A 144 -0.76 -3.09 1.42
C PHE A 144 -1.53 -4.41 1.49
N VAL A 145 -1.09 -5.39 0.73
CA VAL A 145 -1.66 -6.73 0.72
C VAL A 145 -0.53 -7.72 0.93
N ASP A 146 -0.73 -8.64 1.87
CA ASP A 146 0.24 -9.68 2.22
C ASP A 146 1.62 -9.09 2.58
N SER A 147 1.60 -7.95 3.30
CA SER A 147 2.78 -7.24 3.78
C SER A 147 2.77 -7.24 5.30
N TYR A 148 3.78 -7.83 5.92
CA TYR A 148 3.82 -8.05 7.37
C TYR A 148 4.56 -6.91 8.07
N GLY A 149 3.88 -6.19 8.98
CA GLY A 149 4.46 -5.07 9.74
C GLY A 149 3.39 -4.21 10.41
N GLU A 150 3.83 -3.15 11.06
CA GLU A 150 2.98 -2.20 11.79
C GLU A 150 3.09 -0.79 11.22
N GLY A 151 2.09 0.05 11.51
CA GLY A 151 2.10 1.46 11.14
C GLY A 151 1.61 1.77 9.72
N PHE A 152 0.99 0.83 9.04
CA PHE A 152 0.36 1.01 7.73
C PHE A 152 -0.88 0.12 7.57
N ASP A 153 -1.78 0.51 6.67
CA ASP A 153 -2.98 -0.28 6.35
C ASP A 153 -2.60 -1.52 5.55
N ASN A 154 -2.83 -2.70 6.11
CA ASN A 154 -2.53 -3.98 5.48
C ASN A 154 -3.73 -4.93 5.51
N ILE A 155 -3.91 -5.68 4.43
CA ILE A 155 -4.86 -6.79 4.31
C ILE A 155 -4.03 -8.06 4.11
N GLY A 156 -4.23 -9.04 4.98
CA GLY A 156 -3.53 -10.32 4.91
C GLY A 156 -4.43 -11.48 5.30
N LEU A 157 -3.88 -12.67 5.21
CA LEU A 157 -4.49 -13.90 5.72
C LEU A 157 -4.08 -14.12 7.17
N GLU A 158 -4.91 -14.83 7.92
CA GLU A 158 -4.61 -15.32 9.28
C GLU A 158 -3.70 -16.57 9.19
N ASP A 159 -2.47 -16.33 8.71
CA ASP A 159 -1.54 -17.41 8.35
C ASP A 159 -1.09 -18.25 9.54
N TYR A 160 -0.94 -17.63 10.71
CA TYR A 160 -0.59 -18.35 11.93
C TYR A 160 -1.74 -19.26 12.36
N GLU A 161 -2.95 -18.74 12.44
CA GLU A 161 -4.16 -19.46 12.78
C GLU A 161 -4.41 -20.60 11.80
N GLY A 162 -4.26 -20.36 10.51
CA GLY A 162 -4.39 -21.41 9.48
C GLY A 162 -3.37 -22.54 9.64
N GLY A 163 -2.13 -22.22 10.00
CA GLY A 163 -1.08 -23.20 10.32
C GLY A 163 -1.43 -24.03 11.57
N TYR A 164 -1.87 -23.35 12.61
CA TYR A 164 -2.27 -23.97 13.89
C TYR A 164 -3.48 -24.89 13.72
N GLU A 165 -4.55 -24.41 13.11
CA GLU A 165 -5.77 -25.18 12.90
C GLU A 165 -5.56 -26.41 12.02
N MET A 166 -4.83 -26.28 10.92
CA MET A 166 -4.50 -27.40 10.04
C MET A 166 -3.71 -28.47 10.78
N THR A 167 -2.72 -28.06 11.57
CA THR A 167 -1.88 -28.99 12.33
C THR A 167 -2.69 -29.68 13.43
N SER A 168 -3.48 -28.92 14.18
CA SER A 168 -4.38 -29.46 15.20
C SER A 168 -5.37 -30.47 14.62
N TYR A 169 -5.91 -30.20 13.43
CA TYR A 169 -6.77 -31.14 12.71
C TYR A 169 -6.04 -32.45 12.40
N LEU A 170 -4.82 -32.39 11.84
CA LEU A 170 -4.02 -33.59 11.54
C LEU A 170 -3.70 -34.39 12.80
N ILE A 171 -3.36 -33.73 13.89
CA ILE A 171 -3.11 -34.37 15.20
C ILE A 171 -4.38 -35.05 15.70
N GLY A 172 -5.53 -34.39 15.58
CA GLY A 172 -6.83 -34.94 15.93
C GLY A 172 -7.21 -36.18 15.12
N GLN A 173 -6.75 -36.26 13.86
CA GLN A 173 -6.91 -37.48 13.01
C GLN A 173 -5.91 -38.59 13.34
N GLY A 174 -5.06 -38.40 14.34
CA GLY A 174 -4.08 -39.39 14.79
C GLY A 174 -2.71 -39.32 14.16
N HIS A 175 -2.44 -38.34 13.28
CA HIS A 175 -1.11 -38.17 12.69
C HIS A 175 -0.12 -37.70 13.77
N ARG A 176 1.10 -38.27 13.76
CA ARG A 176 2.18 -37.93 14.72
C ARG A 176 3.49 -37.56 14.02
N LYS A 177 3.55 -37.70 12.70
CA LYS A 177 4.68 -37.31 11.87
C LYS A 177 4.14 -36.38 10.79
N ILE A 178 4.35 -35.10 10.98
CA ILE A 178 3.84 -34.03 10.11
C ILE A 178 5.05 -33.30 9.54
N ALA A 179 5.09 -33.10 8.23
CA ALA A 179 6.13 -32.36 7.54
C ALA A 179 5.54 -31.03 7.02
N PHE A 180 6.30 -29.95 7.19
CA PHE A 180 6.00 -28.65 6.62
C PHE A 180 6.89 -28.39 5.40
N PHE A 181 6.28 -28.04 4.29
CA PHE A 181 6.97 -27.60 3.08
C PHE A 181 6.67 -26.12 2.86
N GLY A 182 7.69 -25.29 2.96
CA GLY A 182 7.57 -23.85 2.78
C GLY A 182 8.90 -23.20 2.50
N ASP A 183 8.85 -21.99 1.94
CA ASP A 183 10.03 -21.15 1.75
C ASP A 183 10.35 -20.43 3.07
N GLN A 184 11.56 -20.64 3.60
CA GLN A 184 12.05 -20.00 4.82
C GLN A 184 12.89 -18.74 4.55
N GLN A 185 12.97 -18.28 3.30
CA GLN A 185 13.87 -17.18 2.92
C GLN A 185 13.43 -15.80 3.42
N HIS A 186 12.19 -15.65 3.90
CA HIS A 186 11.69 -14.41 4.44
C HIS A 186 11.45 -14.52 5.95
N PRO A 187 12.18 -13.76 6.78
CA PRO A 187 12.08 -13.83 8.24
C PRO A 187 10.73 -13.31 8.80
N MET A 188 9.91 -12.67 7.98
CA MET A 188 8.59 -12.13 8.32
C MET A 188 7.65 -12.35 7.12
N GLY A 189 7.10 -13.51 6.95
CA GLY A 189 6.21 -13.79 5.83
C GLY A 189 5.18 -14.85 6.16
N SER A 190 4.19 -15.04 5.29
CA SER A 190 3.10 -16.01 5.43
C SER A 190 3.59 -17.39 5.82
N ASN A 191 4.65 -17.88 5.16
CA ASN A 191 5.20 -19.20 5.45
C ASN A 191 5.79 -19.33 6.85
N LEU A 192 6.42 -18.27 7.38
CA LEU A 192 6.92 -18.28 8.76
C LEU A 192 5.77 -18.27 9.77
N CYS A 193 4.73 -17.48 9.53
CA CYS A 193 3.54 -17.46 10.39
C CYS A 193 2.86 -18.83 10.41
N ARG A 194 2.64 -19.46 9.25
CA ARG A 194 2.09 -20.82 9.14
C ARG A 194 2.95 -21.86 9.84
N PHE A 195 4.28 -21.75 9.70
CA PHE A 195 5.21 -22.66 10.37
C PHE A 195 5.18 -22.51 11.90
N ARG A 196 5.08 -21.28 12.41
CA ARG A 196 4.91 -21.03 13.85
C ARG A 196 3.60 -21.64 14.36
N GLY A 197 2.49 -21.44 13.61
CA GLY A 197 1.22 -22.08 13.93
C GLY A 197 1.33 -23.61 13.99
N LEU A 198 2.08 -24.22 13.07
CA LEU A 198 2.38 -25.66 13.12
C LEU A 198 3.17 -26.07 14.37
N GLN A 199 4.16 -25.27 14.78
CA GLN A 199 5.00 -25.58 15.94
C GLN A 199 4.25 -25.49 17.28
N ASP A 200 3.26 -24.58 17.34
CA ASP A 200 2.52 -24.29 18.57
C ASP A 200 1.27 -25.20 18.74
N ALA A 201 0.89 -25.94 17.72
CA ALA A 201 -0.21 -26.90 17.74
C ALA A 201 0.21 -28.25 18.32
#